data_f8c9a3672675d4aa5dcdca7f813d27a9
#
_entry.id   f8c9a3672675d4aa5dcdca7f813d27a9
#
_cell.length_a   1.000
_cell.length_b   1.000
_cell.length_c   1.000
_cell.angle_alpha   90.00
_cell.angle_beta   90.00
_cell.angle_gamma   90.00
#
_symmetry.space_group_name_H-M   'P 1'
#
loop_
_entity.id
_entity.type
_entity.pdbx_description
1 polymer ?
#
loop_
_entity_poly.entity_id
_entity_poly.type
_entity_poly.pdbx_seq_one_letter_code
_entity_poly.pdbx_strand_id
1 'polypeptide(L)'
;MIDVFQKILVPIDGSPNSYRGLQYAVEIAKKFDAEITLIHIVEQPSYAFAPSGGSVIPAETFIEIEGFAEELLQKRKGELTKQGVRTNTLLKKGNPAVEILRVSTGFDLIVMGSQGLSRFKRLLLGSVSNSIVQNSKVPVLIVRPE
;
A
#
# COMPACT_ATOMS: atom_id res chain seq x y z
N MET A 1 18.64 13.59 19.82
CA MET A 1 18.37 12.36 19.06
C MET A 1 17.24 12.64 18.09
N ILE A 2 17.43 12.35 16.81
CA ILE A 2 16.43 12.57 15.79
C ILE A 2 15.54 11.31 15.74
N ASP A 3 14.24 11.47 15.97
CA ASP A 3 13.29 10.38 15.81
C ASP A 3 12.98 10.24 14.31
N VAL A 4 13.77 9.41 13.63
CA VAL A 4 13.76 9.32 12.18
C VAL A 4 12.51 8.63 11.65
N PHE A 5 12.03 7.59 12.34
CA PHE A 5 10.90 6.81 11.86
C PHE A 5 9.73 6.84 12.84
N GLN A 6 8.94 7.91 12.78
CA GLN A 6 7.75 8.04 13.62
C GLN A 6 6.47 7.66 12.90
N LYS A 7 6.41 7.89 11.59
CA LYS A 7 5.23 7.62 10.76
C LYS A 7 5.63 6.80 9.54
N ILE A 8 5.14 5.58 9.48
CA ILE A 8 5.47 4.64 8.42
C ILE A 8 4.24 4.41 7.54
N LEU A 9 4.39 4.60 6.24
CA LEU A 9 3.34 4.32 5.25
C LEU A 9 3.59 2.94 4.65
N VAL A 10 2.58 2.08 4.69
CA VAL A 10 2.69 0.71 4.20
C VAL A 10 1.57 0.43 3.19
N PRO A 11 1.89 0.47 1.89
CA PRO A 11 0.95 0.02 0.88
C PRO A 11 0.69 -1.48 0.98
N ILE A 12 -0.58 -1.88 0.93
CA ILE A 12 -0.97 -3.28 0.94
C ILE A 12 -1.95 -3.55 -0.19
N ASP A 13 -1.86 -4.74 -0.79
CA ASP A 13 -2.72 -5.15 -1.90
C ASP A 13 -3.26 -6.58 -1.74
N GLY A 14 -3.03 -7.19 -0.57
CA GLY A 14 -3.47 -8.56 -0.29
C GLY A 14 -2.51 -9.63 -0.82
N SER A 15 -1.44 -9.27 -1.54
CA SER A 15 -0.47 -10.25 -2.01
C SER A 15 0.44 -10.73 -0.88
N PRO A 16 1.03 -11.94 -1.00
CA PRO A 16 1.99 -12.44 -0.02
C PRO A 16 3.20 -11.52 0.16
N ASN A 17 3.72 -10.95 -0.93
CA ASN A 17 4.87 -10.05 -0.86
C ASN A 17 4.51 -8.74 -0.15
N SER A 18 3.32 -8.22 -0.37
CA SER A 18 2.81 -7.05 0.35
C SER A 18 2.71 -7.34 1.85
N TYR A 19 2.20 -8.50 2.22
CA TYR A 19 2.12 -8.93 3.62
C TYR A 19 3.51 -9.06 4.25
N ARG A 20 4.48 -9.59 3.51
CA ARG A 20 5.85 -9.68 3.97
C ARG A 20 6.44 -8.29 4.24
N GLY A 21 6.16 -7.32 3.36
CA GLY A 21 6.55 -5.92 3.61
C GLY A 21 5.96 -5.38 4.89
N LEU A 22 4.69 -5.67 5.14
CA LEU A 22 4.01 -5.26 6.37
C LEU A 22 4.70 -5.85 7.61
N GLN A 23 5.13 -7.11 7.56
CA GLN A 23 5.82 -7.74 8.68
C GLN A 23 7.12 -7.01 9.03
N TYR A 24 7.89 -6.58 8.03
CA TYR A 24 9.09 -5.76 8.25
C TYR A 24 8.73 -4.40 8.86
N ALA A 25 7.67 -3.78 8.37
CA ALA A 25 7.22 -2.49 8.91
C ALA A 25 6.84 -2.61 10.39
N VAL A 26 6.18 -3.70 10.76
CA VAL A 26 5.80 -3.96 12.16
C VAL A 26 7.04 -4.03 13.07
N GLU A 27 8.08 -4.73 12.62
CA GLU A 27 9.31 -4.83 13.42
C GLU A 27 9.98 -3.46 13.59
N ILE A 28 10.00 -2.66 12.53
CA ILE A 28 10.54 -1.29 12.60
C ILE A 28 9.69 -0.45 13.55
N ALA A 29 8.38 -0.52 13.43
CA ALA A 29 7.47 0.26 14.28
C ALA A 29 7.65 -0.07 15.76
N LYS A 30 7.85 -1.34 16.09
CA LYS A 30 8.09 -1.77 17.47
C LYS A 30 9.40 -1.22 18.03
N LYS A 31 10.46 -1.21 17.21
CA LYS A 31 11.77 -0.72 17.64
C LYS A 31 11.83 0.78 17.84
N PHE A 32 11.14 1.53 17.01
CA PHE A 32 11.17 3.00 17.04
C PHE A 32 9.93 3.64 17.67
N ASP A 33 9.00 2.82 18.16
CA ASP A 33 7.71 3.30 18.67
C ASP A 33 6.99 4.16 17.64
N ALA A 34 6.96 3.69 16.39
CA ALA A 34 6.34 4.38 15.27
C ALA A 34 4.88 3.95 15.09
N GLU A 35 4.10 4.81 14.45
CA GLU A 35 2.76 4.41 13.99
C GLU A 35 2.82 3.98 12.54
N ILE A 36 1.92 3.08 12.16
CA ILE A 36 1.79 2.61 10.80
C ILE A 36 0.47 3.10 10.22
N THR A 37 0.51 3.59 8.99
CA THR A 37 -0.68 3.81 8.18
C THR A 37 -0.67 2.82 7.04
N LEU A 38 -1.69 1.96 7.00
CA LEU A 38 -1.91 1.02 5.91
C LEU A 38 -2.67 1.75 4.81
N ILE A 39 -2.17 1.68 3.58
CA ILE A 39 -2.86 2.28 2.44
C ILE A 39 -3.13 1.24 1.37
N HIS A 40 -4.35 1.24 0.88
CA HIS A 40 -4.75 0.44 -0.27
C HIS A 40 -5.37 1.36 -1.32
N ILE A 41 -4.99 1.17 -2.57
CA ILE A 41 -5.50 1.96 -3.68
C ILE A 41 -6.36 1.07 -4.56
N VAL A 42 -7.63 1.44 -4.70
CA VAL A 42 -8.51 0.80 -5.66
C VAL A 42 -8.24 1.43 -7.02
N GLU A 43 -7.73 0.63 -7.95
CA GLU A 43 -7.44 1.12 -9.29
C GLU A 43 -8.73 1.43 -10.03
N GLN A 44 -8.74 2.57 -10.71
CA GLN A 44 -9.80 2.93 -11.64
C GLN A 44 -9.20 2.87 -13.05
N PRO A 45 -9.52 1.82 -13.82
CA PRO A 45 -9.02 1.73 -15.18
C PRO A 45 -9.59 2.89 -16.02
N SER A 46 -8.74 3.52 -16.82
CA SER A 46 -9.15 4.66 -17.67
C SER A 46 -10.28 4.31 -18.63
N TYR A 47 -10.38 3.05 -19.05
CA TYR A 47 -11.45 2.59 -19.93
C TYR A 47 -12.83 2.51 -19.24
N ALA A 48 -12.89 2.56 -17.91
CA ALA A 48 -14.15 2.58 -17.18
C ALA A 48 -14.98 3.82 -17.51
N PHE A 49 -14.36 4.85 -18.06
CA PHE A 49 -15.00 6.10 -18.44
C PHE A 49 -14.98 6.36 -19.94
N ALA A 50 -14.70 5.33 -20.76
CA ALA A 50 -14.62 5.48 -22.21
C ALA A 50 -15.99 5.84 -22.79
N PRO A 51 -16.09 6.94 -23.56
CA PRO A 51 -17.38 7.38 -24.13
C PRO A 51 -17.94 6.46 -25.21
N SER A 52 -17.19 5.46 -25.64
CA SER A 52 -17.61 4.54 -26.72
C SER A 52 -18.48 3.37 -26.26
N GLY A 53 -18.95 3.36 -25.01
CA GLY A 53 -19.81 2.30 -24.51
C GLY A 53 -19.10 0.97 -24.30
N GLY A 54 -17.76 0.95 -24.29
CA GLY A 54 -16.98 -0.21 -23.89
C GLY A 54 -17.29 -0.55 -22.43
N SER A 55 -17.02 -1.77 -22.02
CA SER A 55 -17.40 -2.33 -20.74
C SER A 55 -17.19 -1.36 -19.56
N VAL A 56 -18.27 -0.73 -19.15
CA VAL A 56 -18.32 0.05 -17.92
C VAL A 56 -18.41 -0.96 -16.77
N ILE A 57 -17.54 -0.84 -15.79
CA ILE A 57 -17.65 -1.67 -14.60
C ILE A 57 -18.92 -1.26 -13.85
N PRO A 58 -19.86 -2.18 -13.58
CA PRO A 58 -21.09 -1.84 -12.87
C PRO A 58 -20.82 -1.23 -11.50
N ALA A 59 -21.68 -0.30 -11.09
CA ALA A 59 -21.54 0.35 -9.77
C ALA A 59 -21.49 -0.67 -8.64
N GLU A 60 -22.27 -1.75 -8.73
CA GLU A 60 -22.28 -2.82 -7.73
C GLU A 60 -20.92 -3.50 -7.61
N THR A 61 -20.21 -3.67 -8.71
CA THR A 61 -18.87 -4.26 -8.72
C THR A 61 -17.87 -3.35 -8.02
N PHE A 62 -17.95 -2.04 -8.23
CA PHE A 62 -17.12 -1.08 -7.51
C PHE A 62 -17.38 -1.13 -6.00
N ILE A 63 -18.64 -1.23 -5.59
CA ILE A 63 -19.01 -1.34 -4.17
C ILE A 63 -18.41 -2.61 -3.57
N GLU A 64 -18.46 -3.74 -4.29
CA GLU A 64 -17.85 -4.99 -3.83
C GLU A 64 -16.34 -4.88 -3.69
N ILE A 65 -15.67 -4.28 -4.68
CA ILE A 65 -14.22 -4.08 -4.66
C ILE A 65 -13.81 -3.21 -3.47
N GLU A 66 -14.53 -2.12 -3.23
CA GLU A 66 -14.27 -1.25 -2.08
C GLU A 66 -14.53 -1.98 -0.76
N GLY A 67 -15.55 -2.83 -0.71
CA GLY A 67 -15.85 -3.65 0.46
C GLY A 67 -14.72 -4.60 0.81
N PHE A 68 -14.17 -5.30 -0.18
CA PHE A 68 -13.02 -6.18 0.02
C PHE A 68 -11.78 -5.40 0.48
N ALA A 69 -11.57 -4.22 -0.09
CA ALA A 69 -10.45 -3.36 0.29
C ALA A 69 -10.57 -2.91 1.76
N GLU A 70 -11.76 -2.50 2.17
CA GLU A 70 -12.01 -2.12 3.57
C GLU A 70 -11.82 -3.30 4.51
N GLU A 71 -12.29 -4.48 4.14
CA GLU A 71 -12.10 -5.68 4.96
C GLU A 71 -10.61 -6.01 5.12
N LEU A 72 -9.83 -5.93 4.05
CA LEU A 72 -8.39 -6.15 4.09
C LEU A 72 -7.72 -5.18 5.06
N LEU A 73 -8.01 -3.89 4.93
CA LEU A 73 -7.45 -2.87 5.79
C LEU A 73 -7.81 -3.09 7.26
N GLN A 74 -9.07 -3.37 7.55
CA GLN A 74 -9.52 -3.58 8.92
C GLN A 74 -8.95 -4.85 9.54
N LYS A 75 -8.82 -5.91 8.75
CA LYS A 75 -8.20 -7.16 9.21
C LYS A 75 -6.76 -6.92 9.63
N ARG A 76 -5.99 -6.26 8.76
CA ARG A 76 -4.58 -6.00 9.04
C ARG A 76 -4.42 -5.01 10.20
N LYS A 77 -5.26 -4.00 10.26
CA LYS A 77 -5.26 -3.07 11.41
C LYS A 77 -5.49 -3.81 12.72
N GLY A 78 -6.47 -4.71 12.76
CA GLY A 78 -6.77 -5.50 13.96
C GLY A 78 -5.57 -6.34 14.41
N GLU A 79 -4.88 -6.97 13.46
CA GLU A 79 -3.68 -7.76 13.75
C GLU A 79 -2.55 -6.90 14.35
N LEU A 80 -2.33 -5.73 13.79
CA LEU A 80 -1.29 -4.82 14.25
C LEU A 80 -1.62 -4.22 15.62
N THR A 81 -2.87 -3.86 15.82
CA THR A 81 -3.33 -3.32 17.12
C THR A 81 -3.12 -4.35 18.23
N LYS A 82 -3.39 -5.63 17.95
CA LYS A 82 -3.14 -6.70 18.92
C LYS A 82 -1.66 -6.84 19.28
N GLN A 83 -0.78 -6.45 18.38
CA GLN A 83 0.66 -6.48 18.62
C GLN A 83 1.17 -5.20 19.29
N GLY A 84 0.29 -4.27 19.62
CA GLY A 84 0.65 -3.02 20.27
C GLY A 84 1.14 -1.93 19.32
N VAL A 85 0.91 -2.07 18.03
CA VAL A 85 1.31 -1.07 17.02
C VAL A 85 0.14 -0.15 16.72
N ARG A 86 0.35 1.15 16.89
CA ARG A 86 -0.65 2.17 16.54
C ARG A 86 -0.84 2.17 15.03
N THR A 87 -2.06 1.97 14.57
CA THR A 87 -2.34 1.72 13.16
C THR A 87 -3.52 2.55 12.66
N ASN A 88 -3.33 3.22 11.53
CA ASN A 88 -4.36 3.92 10.79
C ASN A 88 -4.55 3.26 9.43
N THR A 89 -5.67 3.51 8.79
CA THR A 89 -5.96 2.98 7.46
C THR A 89 -6.37 4.09 6.52
N LEU A 90 -5.98 3.97 5.25
CA LEU A 90 -6.39 4.85 4.16
C LEU A 90 -6.82 4.03 2.97
N LEU A 91 -8.00 4.31 2.47
CA LEU A 91 -8.49 3.75 1.21
C LEU A 91 -8.57 4.88 0.19
N LYS A 92 -7.85 4.74 -0.92
CA LYS A 92 -7.83 5.73 -1.99
C LYS A 92 -8.24 5.08 -3.30
N LYS A 93 -8.67 5.90 -4.25
CA LYS A 93 -9.03 5.46 -5.61
C LYS A 93 -8.14 6.17 -6.61
N GLY A 94 -7.70 5.46 -7.62
CA GLY A 94 -6.91 6.06 -8.69
C GLY A 94 -5.71 5.22 -9.08
N ASN A 95 -4.64 5.87 -9.48
CA ASN A 95 -3.38 5.21 -9.82
C ASN A 95 -2.59 4.94 -8.54
N PRO A 96 -2.22 3.68 -8.27
CA PRO A 96 -1.53 3.35 -7.01
C PRO A 96 -0.28 4.16 -6.75
N ALA A 97 0.63 4.26 -7.72
CA ALA A 97 1.88 4.98 -7.52
C ALA A 97 1.64 6.47 -7.25
N VAL A 98 0.74 7.09 -8.00
CA VAL A 98 0.41 8.51 -7.84
C VAL A 98 -0.17 8.78 -6.45
N GLU A 99 -1.12 7.97 -6.01
CA GLU A 99 -1.78 8.18 -4.73
C GLU A 99 -0.85 7.91 -3.55
N ILE A 100 -0.03 6.88 -3.64
CA ILE A 100 0.96 6.58 -2.60
C ILE A 100 1.96 7.73 -2.47
N LEU A 101 2.49 8.22 -3.58
CA LEU A 101 3.45 9.33 -3.57
C LEU A 101 2.83 10.60 -3.01
N ARG A 102 1.57 10.89 -3.36
CA ARG A 102 0.87 12.07 -2.85
C ARG A 102 0.74 12.03 -1.33
N VAL A 103 0.35 10.87 -0.79
CA VAL A 103 0.16 10.68 0.65
C VAL A 103 1.49 10.65 1.40
N SER A 104 2.54 10.12 0.77
CA SER A 104 3.82 9.84 1.43
C SER A 104 4.53 11.07 1.99
N THR A 105 4.20 12.26 1.51
CA THR A 105 4.85 13.49 1.97
C THR A 105 4.61 13.80 3.46
N GLY A 106 3.59 13.19 4.05
CA GLY A 106 3.32 13.30 5.49
C GLY A 106 3.95 12.19 6.33
N PHE A 107 4.83 11.37 5.74
CA PHE A 107 5.42 10.20 6.39
C PHE A 107 6.93 10.25 6.38
N ASP A 108 7.55 9.41 7.21
CA ASP A 108 9.01 9.37 7.36
C ASP A 108 9.65 8.22 6.61
N LEU A 109 8.86 7.23 6.23
CA LEU A 109 9.32 6.02 5.58
C LEU A 109 8.16 5.34 4.86
N ILE A 110 8.44 4.80 3.67
CA ILE A 110 7.53 3.88 2.99
C ILE A 110 8.16 2.49 3.10
N VAL A 111 7.38 1.49 3.53
CA VAL A 111 7.80 0.08 3.51
C VAL A 111 6.82 -0.68 2.64
N MET A 112 7.32 -1.34 1.61
CA MET A 112 6.44 -2.05 0.67
C MET A 112 7.14 -3.26 0.07
N GLY A 113 6.34 -4.20 -0.42
CA GLY A 113 6.86 -5.31 -1.19
C GLY A 113 7.36 -4.86 -2.56
N SER A 114 8.32 -5.59 -3.09
CA SER A 114 8.89 -5.29 -4.41
C SER A 114 7.94 -5.62 -5.54
N GLN A 115 6.94 -6.50 -5.30
CA GLN A 115 5.98 -6.96 -6.28
C GLN A 115 4.58 -6.95 -5.67
N GLY A 116 3.57 -6.71 -6.52
CA GLY A 116 2.19 -6.82 -6.11
C GLY A 116 1.56 -8.12 -6.56
N LEU A 117 0.30 -8.05 -6.98
CA LEU A 117 -0.44 -9.19 -7.50
C LEU A 117 0.06 -9.64 -8.88
N SER A 118 0.77 -8.77 -9.58
CA SER A 118 1.38 -9.09 -10.89
C SER A 118 2.57 -10.02 -10.70
N ARG A 119 2.58 -11.13 -11.44
CA ARG A 119 3.53 -12.24 -11.23
C ARG A 119 4.76 -12.24 -12.11
N PHE A 120 5.27 -11.10 -12.52
CA PHE A 120 6.51 -11.08 -13.29
C PHE A 120 7.70 -11.31 -12.38
N LYS A 121 8.01 -12.59 -12.15
CA LYS A 121 9.11 -13.02 -11.25
C LYS A 121 10.51 -12.56 -11.72
N ARG A 122 10.63 -12.07 -12.95
CA ARG A 122 11.91 -11.63 -13.51
C ARG A 122 12.25 -10.18 -13.22
N LEU A 123 11.26 -9.41 -12.79
CA LEU A 123 11.49 -8.00 -12.46
C LEU A 123 11.92 -7.89 -11.02
N LEU A 124 12.99 -7.14 -10.77
CA LEU A 124 13.45 -6.83 -9.42
C LEU A 124 12.42 -5.99 -8.69
N LEU A 125 11.72 -5.12 -9.42
CA LEU A 125 10.67 -4.26 -8.90
C LEU A 125 9.45 -4.35 -9.80
N GLY A 126 8.26 -4.36 -9.21
CA GLY A 126 7.01 -4.21 -9.93
C GLY A 126 6.82 -2.76 -10.40
N SER A 127 5.80 -2.52 -11.22
CA SER A 127 5.55 -1.18 -11.77
C SER A 127 5.31 -0.13 -10.69
N VAL A 128 4.55 -0.46 -9.66
CA VAL A 128 4.25 0.47 -8.57
C VAL A 128 5.51 0.73 -7.74
N SER A 129 6.18 -0.33 -7.27
CA SER A 129 7.39 -0.17 -6.45
C SER A 129 8.50 0.55 -7.19
N ASN A 130 8.68 0.29 -8.48
CA ASN A 130 9.66 0.99 -9.29
C ASN A 130 9.37 2.50 -9.36
N SER A 131 8.12 2.85 -9.59
CA SER A 131 7.70 4.25 -9.63
C SER A 131 7.91 4.96 -8.27
N ILE A 132 7.60 4.27 -7.18
CA ILE A 132 7.79 4.81 -5.84
C ILE A 132 9.27 5.06 -5.56
N VAL A 133 10.13 4.08 -5.87
CA VAL A 133 11.58 4.21 -5.65
C VAL A 133 12.15 5.39 -6.44
N GLN A 134 11.70 5.59 -7.68
CA GLN A 134 12.23 6.65 -8.53
C GLN A 134 11.73 8.05 -8.13
N ASN A 135 10.56 8.16 -7.55
CA ASN A 135 9.91 9.46 -7.37
C ASN A 135 9.67 9.86 -5.91
N SER A 136 9.90 8.97 -4.96
CA SER A 136 9.65 9.28 -3.55
C SER A 136 10.63 10.33 -3.02
N LYS A 137 10.11 11.27 -2.22
CA LYS A 137 10.93 12.23 -1.49
C LYS A 137 11.29 11.74 -0.09
N VAL A 138 10.68 10.62 0.35
CA VAL A 138 10.99 10.01 1.64
C VAL A 138 11.68 8.67 1.41
N PRO A 139 12.44 8.17 2.40
CA PRO A 139 13.07 6.86 2.29
C PRO A 139 12.07 5.74 1.98
N VAL A 140 12.50 4.79 1.17
CA VAL A 140 11.69 3.63 0.79
C VAL A 140 12.45 2.36 1.11
N LEU A 141 11.83 1.49 1.88
CA LEU A 141 12.35 0.14 2.13
C LEU A 141 11.56 -0.84 1.27
N ILE A 142 12.27 -1.51 0.39
CA ILE A 142 11.67 -2.52 -0.49
C ILE A 142 11.96 -3.90 0.08
N VAL A 143 10.91 -4.69 0.29
CA VAL A 143 11.01 -6.05 0.80
C VAL A 143 10.76 -7.03 -0.34
N ARG A 144 11.74 -7.87 -0.59
CA ARG A 144 11.67 -8.83 -1.69
C ARG A 144 10.92 -10.10 -1.26
N PRO A 145 10.33 -10.85 -2.21
CA PRO A 145 9.72 -12.14 -1.91
C PRO A 145 10.75 -13.11 -1.34
N GLU A 146 10.27 -14.11 -0.62
CA GLU A 146 11.11 -15.21 -0.17
C GLU A 146 11.62 -16.05 -1.33
#